data_571b0f01550dc9ef8ed862d8091a6cfc
#
_entry.id   571b0f01550dc9ef8ed862d8091a6cfc
#
_cell.length_a   1.000
_cell.length_b   1.000
_cell.length_c   1.000
_cell.angle_alpha   90.00
_cell.angle_beta   90.00
_cell.angle_gamma   90.00
#
_symmetry.space_group_name_H-M   'P 1'
#
loop_
_entity.id
_entity.type
_entity.pdbx_description
1 polymer ?
#
loop_
_entity_poly.entity_id
_entity_poly.type
_entity_poly.pdbx_seq_one_letter_code
_entity_poly.pdbx_strand_id
1 'polypeptide(L)'
;IIPITSILSSKLQNELLFNDKKVYVKSTKGFLDTGLLEIENEIIFYKNKTFNSFQNITRSMFGSSNQLKYEKNIAVNQKDISIWPMVLKKLENLPFVIEVMVVSITDKRGRIIVKFMGNKKTFFQAANEKKLTFKNLNSRQYTLVY
;
A
#
# COMPACT_ATOMS: atom_id res chain seq x y z
N ILE A 1 -1.80 7.09 -23.94
CA ILE A 1 -1.80 8.41 -23.26
C ILE A 1 -2.33 8.20 -21.85
N ILE A 2 -1.49 8.44 -20.90
CA ILE A 2 -1.90 8.40 -19.51
C ILE A 2 -2.38 9.81 -19.16
N PRO A 3 -3.66 10.00 -18.80
CA PRO A 3 -4.10 11.32 -18.38
C PRO A 3 -3.34 11.73 -17.11
N ILE A 4 -2.76 12.91 -17.13
CA ILE A 4 -2.13 13.48 -15.95
C ILE A 4 -3.26 13.98 -15.06
N THR A 5 -3.54 13.25 -14.00
CA THR A 5 -4.45 13.73 -12.96
C THR A 5 -3.64 14.56 -11.97
N SER A 6 -4.23 15.65 -11.49
CA SER A 6 -3.63 16.42 -10.41
C SER A 6 -3.49 15.54 -9.17
N ILE A 7 -2.32 15.61 -8.52
CA ILE A 7 -2.10 14.91 -7.27
C ILE A 7 -2.98 15.55 -6.20
N LEU A 8 -3.84 14.75 -5.58
CA LEU A 8 -4.63 15.20 -4.46
C LEU A 8 -3.74 15.32 -3.23
N SER A 9 -3.68 16.50 -2.66
CA SER A 9 -2.74 16.83 -1.59
C SER A 9 -3.42 17.56 -0.46
N SER A 10 -2.95 17.33 0.75
CA SER A 10 -3.25 18.10 1.94
C SER A 10 -1.95 18.40 2.68
N LYS A 11 -2.05 18.92 3.89
CA LYS A 11 -0.88 19.20 4.74
C LYS A 11 -1.13 18.68 6.14
N LEU A 12 -0.08 18.24 6.81
CA LEU A 12 -0.15 17.83 8.20
C LEU A 12 -0.64 19.00 9.06
N GLN A 13 -1.65 18.75 9.85
CA GLN A 13 -2.17 19.71 10.83
C GLN A 13 -1.33 19.71 12.10
N ASN A 14 -0.81 18.57 12.46
CA ASN A 14 0.05 18.34 13.62
C ASN A 14 1.32 17.62 13.18
N GLU A 15 2.32 17.58 14.04
CA GLU A 15 3.45 16.69 13.86
C GLU A 15 2.96 15.24 13.76
N LEU A 16 3.62 14.44 12.93
CA LEU A 16 3.38 13.01 12.86
C LEU A 16 4.58 12.29 13.44
N LEU A 17 4.37 11.60 14.55
CA LEU A 17 5.40 10.82 15.22
C LEU A 17 5.35 9.37 14.74
N PHE A 18 6.47 8.68 14.88
CA PHE A 18 6.61 7.29 14.43
C PHE A 18 5.54 6.35 14.98
N ASN A 19 5.14 6.54 16.24
CA ASN A 19 4.17 5.67 16.92
C ASN A 19 2.72 6.14 16.80
N ASP A 20 2.46 7.23 16.10
CA ASP A 20 1.11 7.73 15.95
C ASP A 20 0.24 6.75 15.14
N LYS A 21 -1.01 6.62 15.54
CA LYS A 21 -1.99 5.73 14.90
C LYS A 21 -2.90 6.45 13.93
N LYS A 22 -2.80 7.77 13.89
CA LYS A 22 -3.62 8.63 13.03
C LYS A 22 -2.75 9.70 12.41
N VAL A 23 -3.11 10.09 11.19
CA VAL A 23 -2.50 11.21 10.49
C VAL A 23 -3.52 12.34 10.46
N TYR A 24 -3.25 13.43 11.16
CA TYR A 24 -4.12 14.60 11.15
C TYR A 24 -3.67 15.56 10.05
N VAL A 25 -4.63 15.94 9.22
CA VAL A 25 -4.41 16.84 8.09
C VAL A 25 -5.43 17.96 8.10
N LYS A 26 -5.21 18.98 7.30
CA LYS A 26 -6.14 20.13 7.24
C LYS A 26 -7.47 19.74 6.64
N SER A 27 -7.49 18.86 5.65
CA SER A 27 -8.71 18.34 5.05
C SER A 27 -8.43 17.03 4.33
N THR A 28 -9.36 16.08 4.43
CA THR A 28 -9.31 14.82 3.68
C THR A 28 -10.27 14.82 2.50
N LYS A 29 -10.88 15.96 2.20
CA LYS A 29 -11.87 16.08 1.12
C LYS A 29 -11.27 15.62 -0.20
N GLY A 30 -11.98 14.75 -0.89
CA GLY A 30 -11.55 14.19 -2.17
C GLY A 30 -10.65 12.97 -2.07
N PHE A 31 -10.04 12.72 -0.92
CA PHE A 31 -9.26 11.51 -0.71
C PHE A 31 -10.17 10.28 -0.69
N LEU A 32 -9.64 9.14 -1.10
CA LEU A 32 -10.36 7.86 -1.00
C LEU A 32 -10.67 7.55 0.46
N ASP A 33 -11.73 6.76 0.69
CA ASP A 33 -12.07 6.32 2.05
C ASP A 33 -11.04 5.36 2.63
N THR A 34 -10.41 4.56 1.78
CA THR A 34 -9.30 3.65 2.10
C THR A 34 -8.26 3.81 1.01
N GLY A 35 -6.99 3.89 1.37
CA GLY A 35 -5.97 4.06 0.36
C GLY A 35 -4.56 4.23 0.92
N LEU A 36 -3.72 4.82 0.10
CA LEU A 36 -2.32 5.07 0.40
C LEU A 36 -2.03 6.56 0.42
N LEU A 37 -1.20 6.97 1.37
CA LEU A 37 -0.64 8.31 1.46
C LEU A 37 0.85 8.26 1.15
N GLU A 38 1.36 9.34 0.59
CA GLU A 38 2.79 9.57 0.48
C GLU A 38 3.15 10.82 1.26
N ILE A 39 4.04 10.67 2.24
CA ILE A 39 4.63 11.77 3.00
C ILE A 39 6.13 11.67 2.80
N GLU A 40 6.69 12.62 2.05
CA GLU A 40 8.07 12.57 1.61
C GLU A 40 8.35 11.25 0.87
N ASN A 41 9.17 10.37 1.43
CA ASN A 41 9.52 9.08 0.81
C ASN A 41 8.82 7.90 1.47
N GLU A 42 7.90 8.15 2.39
CA GLU A 42 7.17 7.09 3.07
C GLU A 42 5.80 6.89 2.46
N ILE A 43 5.40 5.63 2.27
CA ILE A 43 4.05 5.23 1.89
C ILE A 43 3.35 4.69 3.12
N ILE A 44 2.17 5.25 3.41
CA ILE A 44 1.36 4.90 4.58
C ILE A 44 0.00 4.42 4.08
N PHE A 45 -0.43 3.26 4.55
CA PHE A 45 -1.77 2.75 4.30
C PHE A 45 -2.72 3.26 5.38
N TYR A 46 -3.94 3.65 5.00
CA TYR A 46 -5.01 3.98 5.94
C TYR A 46 -6.29 3.20 5.58
N LYS A 47 -6.98 2.71 6.60
CA LYS A 47 -8.22 1.96 6.40
C LYS A 47 -9.45 2.84 6.31
N ASN A 48 -9.46 3.95 7.03
CA ASN A 48 -10.60 4.86 7.08
C ASN A 48 -10.13 6.28 7.31
N LYS A 49 -11.03 7.22 7.08
CA LYS A 49 -10.76 8.63 7.26
C LYS A 49 -11.92 9.33 7.94
N THR A 50 -11.60 10.45 8.59
CA THR A 50 -12.58 11.46 9.00
C THR A 50 -12.36 12.72 8.15
N PHE A 51 -13.07 13.81 8.42
CA PHE A 51 -12.89 15.05 7.65
C PHE A 51 -11.47 15.66 7.78
N ASN A 52 -10.72 15.29 8.81
CA ASN A 52 -9.39 15.85 9.05
C ASN A 52 -8.35 14.82 9.50
N SER A 53 -8.63 13.54 9.36
CA SER A 53 -7.65 12.52 9.75
C SER A 53 -7.76 11.26 8.92
N PHE A 54 -6.63 10.56 8.81
CA PHE A 54 -6.57 9.19 8.30
C PHE A 54 -6.30 8.27 9.49
N GLN A 55 -7.02 7.16 9.57
CA GLN A 55 -7.05 6.31 10.74
C GLN A 55 -6.69 4.87 10.41
N ASN A 56 -6.31 4.13 11.46
CA ASN A 56 -5.88 2.73 11.35
C ASN A 56 -4.76 2.61 10.32
N ILE A 57 -3.72 3.38 10.53
CA ILE A 57 -2.61 3.51 9.58
C ILE A 57 -1.60 2.37 9.77
N THR A 58 -0.96 2.02 8.66
CA THR A 58 0.21 1.14 8.64
C THR A 58 1.36 1.89 7.98
N ARG A 59 2.45 2.03 8.72
CA ARG A 59 3.62 2.80 8.31
C ARG A 59 4.54 2.00 7.41
N SER A 60 5.37 2.70 6.67
CA SER A 60 6.46 2.13 5.86
C SER A 60 6.02 1.03 4.92
N MET A 61 4.93 1.25 4.21
CA MET A 61 4.41 0.28 3.25
C MET A 61 5.43 0.03 2.13
N PHE A 62 5.48 -1.23 1.68
CA PHE A 62 6.37 -1.65 0.59
C PHE A 62 7.86 -1.37 0.85
N GLY A 63 8.25 -1.35 2.13
CA GLY A 63 9.63 -1.05 2.50
C GLY A 63 10.04 0.40 2.29
N SER A 64 9.08 1.31 2.17
CA SER A 64 9.35 2.73 2.05
C SER A 64 10.02 3.28 3.31
N SER A 65 10.84 4.32 3.12
CA SER A 65 11.55 4.97 4.21
C SER A 65 10.59 5.75 5.10
N ASN A 66 10.86 5.78 6.40
CA ASN A 66 10.14 6.65 7.32
C ASN A 66 11.10 7.53 8.12
N GLN A 67 10.54 8.56 8.73
CA GLN A 67 11.24 9.39 9.69
C GLN A 67 10.60 9.24 11.06
N LEU A 68 11.37 9.49 12.12
CA LEU A 68 10.85 9.46 13.49
C LEU A 68 9.78 10.53 13.70
N LYS A 69 9.89 11.63 12.98
CA LYS A 69 8.95 12.74 13.06
C LYS A 69 8.83 13.46 11.72
N TYR A 70 7.59 13.79 11.34
CA TYR A 70 7.30 14.74 10.27
C TYR A 70 6.72 15.99 10.86
N GLU A 71 7.24 17.14 10.42
CA GLU A 71 6.82 18.43 10.93
C GLU A 71 5.42 18.83 10.43
N LYS A 72 4.78 19.70 11.18
CA LYS A 72 3.54 20.36 10.77
C LYS A 72 3.72 21.02 9.40
N ASN A 73 2.65 21.00 8.61
CA ASN A 73 2.56 21.58 7.26
C ASN A 73 3.31 20.84 6.15
N ILE A 74 3.94 19.72 6.44
CA ILE A 74 4.49 18.86 5.38
C ILE A 74 3.35 18.31 4.53
N ALA A 75 3.56 18.23 3.22
CA ALA A 75 2.57 17.75 2.28
C ALA A 75 2.24 16.29 2.49
N VAL A 76 0.94 15.97 2.44
CA VAL A 76 0.39 14.62 2.48
C VAL A 76 -0.35 14.41 1.17
N ASN A 77 0.17 13.55 0.33
CA ASN A 77 -0.38 13.31 -1.00
C ASN A 77 -1.12 11.98 -1.05
N GLN A 78 -2.22 11.93 -1.80
CA GLN A 78 -2.82 10.66 -2.15
C GLN A 78 -1.88 9.93 -3.09
N LYS A 79 -1.41 8.76 -2.69
CA LYS A 79 -0.62 7.92 -3.58
C LYS A 79 -1.55 7.24 -4.57
N ASP A 80 -1.18 7.27 -5.84
CA ASP A 80 -1.92 6.55 -6.86
C ASP A 80 -1.98 5.07 -6.49
N ILE A 81 -3.19 4.50 -6.58
CA ILE A 81 -3.49 3.13 -6.16
C ILE A 81 -2.88 2.06 -7.08
N SER A 82 -2.13 2.42 -8.07
CA SER A 82 -1.38 1.44 -8.85
C SER A 82 -0.23 0.87 -8.03
N ILE A 83 -0.60 0.12 -6.98
CA ILE A 83 0.37 -0.63 -6.17
C ILE A 83 0.88 -1.85 -6.92
N TRP A 84 0.21 -2.22 -8.00
CA TRP A 84 0.46 -3.45 -8.73
C TRP A 84 1.89 -3.57 -9.25
N PRO A 85 2.50 -2.53 -9.83
CA PRO A 85 3.92 -2.64 -10.23
C PRO A 85 4.84 -3.01 -9.08
N MET A 86 4.59 -2.45 -7.89
CA MET A 86 5.39 -2.77 -6.69
C MET A 86 5.12 -4.18 -6.19
N VAL A 87 3.85 -4.59 -6.17
CA VAL A 87 3.46 -5.95 -5.77
C VAL A 87 4.07 -6.98 -6.72
N LEU A 88 3.96 -6.75 -8.03
CA LEU A 88 4.52 -7.65 -9.03
C LEU A 88 6.03 -7.78 -8.88
N LYS A 89 6.73 -6.67 -8.69
CA LYS A 89 8.18 -6.67 -8.48
C LYS A 89 8.57 -7.45 -7.23
N LYS A 90 7.85 -7.29 -6.13
CA LYS A 90 8.11 -8.04 -4.91
C LYS A 90 7.88 -9.54 -5.10
N LEU A 91 6.80 -9.91 -5.80
CA LEU A 91 6.51 -11.31 -6.10
C LEU A 91 7.59 -11.93 -6.99
N GLU A 92 8.02 -11.23 -8.03
CA GLU A 92 9.06 -11.70 -8.93
C GLU A 92 10.41 -11.91 -8.22
N ASN A 93 10.69 -11.12 -7.20
CA ASN A 93 11.93 -11.19 -6.44
C ASN A 93 11.90 -12.19 -5.28
N LEU A 94 10.76 -12.85 -5.03
CA LEU A 94 10.71 -13.90 -4.03
C LEU A 94 11.52 -15.11 -4.49
N PRO A 95 12.30 -15.74 -3.59
CA PRO A 95 12.91 -17.02 -3.89
C PRO A 95 11.82 -18.02 -4.22
N PHE A 96 12.06 -18.95 -5.10
CA PHE A 96 11.11 -19.98 -5.54
C PHE A 96 10.03 -19.52 -6.52
N VAL A 97 9.87 -18.24 -6.79
CA VAL A 97 8.94 -17.78 -7.83
C VAL A 97 9.59 -17.95 -9.20
N ILE A 98 8.92 -18.69 -10.06
CA ILE A 98 9.38 -18.98 -11.43
C ILE A 98 8.84 -17.92 -12.38
N GLU A 99 7.57 -17.59 -12.24
CA GLU A 99 6.88 -16.69 -13.16
C GLU A 99 5.69 -16.02 -12.48
N VAL A 100 5.47 -14.77 -12.80
CA VAL A 100 4.28 -14.02 -12.42
C VAL A 100 3.58 -13.57 -13.69
N MET A 101 2.35 -14.04 -13.90
CA MET A 101 1.53 -13.67 -15.05
C MET A 101 0.39 -12.75 -14.63
N VAL A 102 0.24 -11.64 -15.33
CA VAL A 102 -0.88 -10.72 -15.12
C VAL A 102 -2.03 -11.16 -16.01
N VAL A 103 -3.16 -11.49 -15.41
CA VAL A 103 -4.39 -11.82 -16.13
C VAL A 103 -5.17 -10.54 -16.42
N SER A 104 -5.37 -9.72 -15.39
CA SER A 104 -6.02 -8.42 -15.55
C SER A 104 -5.65 -7.52 -14.37
N ILE A 105 -5.51 -6.23 -14.62
CA ILE A 105 -5.32 -5.22 -13.59
C ILE A 105 -6.23 -4.04 -13.89
N THR A 106 -7.02 -3.65 -12.89
CA THR A 106 -7.83 -2.44 -12.90
C THR A 106 -7.45 -1.60 -11.68
N ASP A 107 -8.00 -0.42 -11.56
CA ASP A 107 -7.75 0.47 -10.41
C ASP A 107 -8.12 -0.19 -9.07
N LYS A 108 -9.09 -1.10 -9.09
CA LYS A 108 -9.67 -1.68 -7.88
C LYS A 108 -9.34 -3.15 -7.69
N ARG A 109 -8.93 -3.86 -8.74
CA ARG A 109 -8.69 -5.30 -8.69
C ARG A 109 -7.58 -5.70 -9.63
N GLY A 110 -6.82 -6.68 -9.20
CA GLY A 110 -5.85 -7.34 -10.05
C GLY A 110 -6.00 -8.86 -9.93
N ARG A 111 -5.83 -9.55 -11.03
CA ARG A 111 -5.76 -11.01 -11.08
C ARG A 111 -4.42 -11.38 -11.66
N ILE A 112 -3.66 -12.12 -10.87
CA ILE A 112 -2.34 -12.59 -11.27
C ILE A 112 -2.25 -14.09 -11.00
N ILE A 113 -1.40 -14.75 -11.76
CA ILE A 113 -1.04 -16.14 -11.53
C ILE A 113 0.43 -16.19 -11.19
N VAL A 114 0.76 -16.79 -10.06
CA VAL A 114 2.14 -16.95 -9.62
C VAL A 114 2.51 -18.43 -9.71
N LYS A 115 3.54 -18.73 -10.49
CA LYS A 115 4.15 -20.06 -10.51
C LYS A 115 5.35 -20.06 -9.57
N PHE A 116 5.40 -21.02 -8.67
CA PHE A 116 6.47 -21.12 -7.68
C PHE A 116 6.87 -22.59 -7.46
N MET A 117 8.10 -22.77 -7.01
CA MET A 117 8.61 -24.09 -6.59
C MET A 117 8.36 -24.27 -5.10
N GLY A 118 7.98 -25.50 -4.71
CA GLY A 118 7.71 -25.83 -3.33
C GLY A 118 6.23 -25.78 -3.00
N ASN A 119 5.90 -25.76 -1.72
CA ASN A 119 4.53 -25.78 -1.25
C ASN A 119 4.00 -24.36 -0.97
N LYS A 120 2.67 -24.26 -0.84
CA LYS A 120 1.99 -22.98 -0.58
C LYS A 120 2.46 -22.34 0.73
N LYS A 121 2.69 -23.15 1.75
CA LYS A 121 3.14 -22.64 3.07
C LYS A 121 4.46 -21.90 2.96
N THR A 122 5.42 -22.44 2.27
CA THR A 122 6.73 -21.81 2.05
C THR A 122 6.59 -20.52 1.27
N PHE A 123 5.75 -20.53 0.21
CA PHE A 123 5.48 -19.34 -0.58
C PHE A 123 4.87 -18.23 0.28
N PHE A 124 3.83 -18.55 1.07
CA PHE A 124 3.17 -17.53 1.89
C PHE A 124 4.04 -17.00 3.01
N GLN A 125 4.93 -17.84 3.58
CA GLN A 125 5.91 -17.35 4.55
C GLN A 125 6.88 -16.35 3.92
N ALA A 126 7.42 -16.67 2.75
CA ALA A 126 8.33 -15.77 2.04
C ALA A 126 7.64 -14.45 1.66
N ALA A 127 6.40 -14.52 1.18
CA ALA A 127 5.61 -13.34 0.86
C ALA A 127 5.36 -12.47 2.10
N ASN A 128 5.02 -13.09 3.23
CA ASN A 128 4.76 -12.38 4.48
C ASN A 128 6.00 -11.65 4.99
N GLU A 129 7.18 -12.22 4.84
CA GLU A 129 8.44 -11.55 5.17
C GLU A 129 8.65 -10.26 4.37
N LYS A 130 8.12 -10.20 3.17
CA LYS A 130 8.12 -9.01 2.31
C LYS A 130 6.88 -8.13 2.50
N LYS A 131 6.10 -8.36 3.57
CA LYS A 131 4.88 -7.64 3.88
C LYS A 131 3.78 -7.81 2.85
N LEU A 132 3.77 -8.94 2.15
CA LEU A 132 2.69 -9.35 1.26
C LEU A 132 1.89 -10.44 1.96
N THR A 133 0.75 -10.09 2.52
CA THR A 133 -0.12 -11.02 3.24
C THR A 133 -1.30 -11.40 2.36
N PHE A 134 -1.55 -12.69 2.22
CA PHE A 134 -2.66 -13.21 1.43
C PHE A 134 -3.69 -13.88 2.33
N LYS A 135 -4.96 -13.63 2.00
CA LYS A 135 -6.09 -14.28 2.65
C LYS A 135 -6.70 -15.29 1.69
N ASN A 136 -6.99 -16.48 2.19
CA ASN A 136 -7.62 -17.53 1.39
C ASN A 136 -9.09 -17.20 1.17
N LEU A 137 -9.52 -17.12 -0.09
CA LEU A 137 -10.92 -16.97 -0.48
C LEU A 137 -11.58 -18.32 -0.70
N ASN A 138 -10.86 -19.26 -1.35
CA ASN A 138 -11.31 -20.61 -1.59
C ASN A 138 -10.11 -21.50 -1.88
N SER A 139 -10.32 -22.77 -2.27
CA SER A 139 -9.24 -23.73 -2.45
C SER A 139 -8.16 -23.32 -3.46
N ARG A 140 -8.45 -22.36 -4.33
CA ARG A 140 -7.54 -21.95 -5.42
C ARG A 140 -7.30 -20.45 -5.52
N GLN A 141 -8.01 -19.64 -4.73
CA GLN A 141 -7.94 -18.19 -4.82
C GLN A 141 -7.54 -17.56 -3.51
N TYR A 142 -6.67 -16.56 -3.60
CA TYR A 142 -6.17 -15.80 -2.48
C TYR A 142 -6.29 -14.31 -2.79
N THR A 143 -6.53 -13.52 -1.76
CA THR A 143 -6.60 -12.06 -1.86
C THR A 143 -5.44 -11.44 -1.11
N LEU A 144 -4.77 -10.48 -1.73
CA LEU A 144 -3.76 -9.68 -1.06
C LEU A 144 -4.46 -8.78 -0.05
N VAL A 145 -3.97 -8.80 1.18
CA VAL A 145 -4.49 -7.99 2.28
C VAL A 145 -3.45 -6.94 2.65
N TYR A 146 -3.90 -5.70 2.75
CA TYR A 146 -3.07 -4.59 3.21
C TYR A 146 -3.22 -4.35 4.69
#